data_4ae7641a84792bd8ded8f148165641f2
#
_entry.id   4ae7641a84792bd8ded8f148165641f2
#
_cell.length_a   1.000
_cell.length_b   1.000
_cell.length_c   1.000
_cell.angle_alpha   90.00
_cell.angle_beta   90.00
_cell.angle_gamma   90.00
#
_symmetry.space_group_name_H-M   'P 1'
#
loop_
_entity.id
_entity.type
_entity.pdbx_description
1 polymer ?
#
loop_
_entity_poly.entity_id
_entity_poly.type
_entity_poly.pdbx_seq_one_letter_code
_entity_poly.pdbx_strand_id
1 'polypeptide(L)'
;MKITVIGGGPGGLYFSILTKKAMPDCDISVYERNRADDSFGFGVVFSDETLSEFLSRDPQSYDLIRSRFAYWDELDVARDGEKVRITGNGFCGCSRKTLLQLLQQRCLEEGVNLNFEANVDDLSQFAD
;
A
#
# COMPACT_ATOMS: atom_id res chain seq x y z
N MET A 1 3.83 -18.48 15.03
CA MET A 1 5.01 -17.63 14.74
C MET A 1 4.63 -16.18 14.97
N LYS A 2 5.54 -15.39 15.52
CA LYS A 2 5.35 -13.96 15.76
C LYS A 2 6.25 -13.18 14.80
N ILE A 3 5.68 -12.20 14.10
CA ILE A 3 6.40 -11.33 13.15
C ILE A 3 6.22 -9.88 13.57
N THR A 4 7.32 -9.18 13.69
CA THR A 4 7.36 -7.74 13.95
C THR A 4 7.79 -7.02 12.67
N VAL A 5 6.97 -6.09 12.20
CA VAL A 5 7.25 -5.25 11.03
C VAL A 5 7.52 -3.82 11.51
N ILE A 6 8.68 -3.30 11.17
CA ILE A 6 9.06 -1.92 11.51
C ILE A 6 8.89 -1.06 10.28
N GLY A 7 7.96 -0.10 10.38
CA GLY A 7 7.56 0.78 9.29
C GLY A 7 6.17 0.44 8.73
N GLY A 8 5.24 1.37 8.89
CA GLY A 8 3.86 1.31 8.40
C GLY A 8 3.66 2.01 7.06
N GLY A 9 4.68 2.06 6.21
CA GLY A 9 4.55 2.49 4.83
C GLY A 9 3.86 1.43 3.95
N PRO A 10 3.63 1.72 2.66
CA PRO A 10 2.94 0.80 1.76
C PRO A 10 3.56 -0.60 1.70
N GLY A 11 4.88 -0.68 1.70
CA GLY A 11 5.61 -1.96 1.68
C GLY A 11 5.37 -2.80 2.93
N GLY A 12 5.50 -2.21 4.11
CA GLY A 12 5.27 -2.91 5.39
C GLY A 12 3.83 -3.37 5.58
N LEU A 13 2.88 -2.52 5.22
CA LEU A 13 1.45 -2.85 5.29
C LEU A 13 1.09 -3.96 4.30
N TYR A 14 1.50 -3.85 3.05
CA TYR A 14 1.16 -4.86 2.04
C TYR A 14 1.85 -6.21 2.31
N PHE A 15 3.12 -6.19 2.73
CA PHE A 15 3.81 -7.39 3.21
C PHE A 15 3.02 -8.08 4.32
N SER A 16 2.53 -7.31 5.29
CA SER A 16 1.76 -7.84 6.43
C SER A 16 0.44 -8.49 5.98
N ILE A 17 -0.28 -7.87 5.04
CA ILE A 17 -1.50 -8.42 4.47
C ILE A 17 -1.23 -9.77 3.81
N LEU A 18 -0.26 -9.82 2.90
CA LEU A 18 0.05 -11.04 2.15
C LEU A 18 0.57 -12.15 3.07
N THR A 19 1.39 -11.81 4.04
CA THR A 19 1.93 -12.76 5.00
C THR A 19 0.83 -13.34 5.89
N LYS A 20 -0.08 -12.50 6.37
CA LYS A 20 -1.22 -12.95 7.19
C LYS A 20 -2.16 -13.86 6.41
N LYS A 21 -2.40 -13.57 5.13
CA LYS A 21 -3.19 -14.46 4.24
C LYS A 21 -2.51 -15.80 4.03
N ALA A 22 -1.21 -15.82 3.83
CA ALA A 22 -0.44 -17.05 3.63
C ALA A 22 -0.28 -17.88 4.91
N MET A 23 -0.22 -17.20 6.06
CA MET A 23 -0.03 -17.82 7.38
C MET A 23 -1.02 -17.24 8.40
N PRO A 24 -2.30 -17.68 8.36
CA PRO A 24 -3.36 -17.11 9.20
C PRO A 24 -3.09 -17.19 10.72
N ASP A 25 -2.39 -18.21 11.17
CA ASP A 25 -2.05 -18.41 12.59
C ASP A 25 -0.85 -17.57 13.06
N CYS A 26 -0.24 -16.81 12.17
CA CYS A 26 0.88 -15.94 12.49
C CYS A 26 0.39 -14.68 13.21
N ASP A 27 1.05 -14.32 14.29
CA ASP A 27 0.82 -13.05 15.00
C ASP A 27 1.71 -11.97 14.37
N ILE A 28 1.10 -10.99 13.71
CA ILE A 28 1.82 -9.92 13.00
C ILE A 28 1.50 -8.57 13.62
N SER A 29 2.53 -7.85 14.02
CA SER A 29 2.43 -6.49 14.54
C SER A 29 3.29 -5.53 13.75
N VAL A 30 2.71 -4.43 13.30
CA VAL A 30 3.39 -3.33 12.60
C VAL A 30 3.60 -2.18 13.57
N TYR A 31 4.79 -1.61 13.56
CA TYR A 31 5.16 -0.44 14.37
C TYR A 31 5.54 0.71 13.44
N GLU A 32 4.80 1.80 13.53
CA GLU A 32 5.00 3.01 12.74
C GLU A 32 5.24 4.22 13.65
N ARG A 33 6.31 4.95 13.41
CA ARG A 33 6.67 6.12 14.23
C ARG A 33 5.71 7.30 14.09
N ASN A 34 5.08 7.44 12.92
CA ASN A 34 4.16 8.53 12.64
C ASN A 34 2.72 8.18 13.06
N ARG A 35 1.83 9.15 12.97
CA ARG A 35 0.40 8.96 13.18
C ARG A 35 -0.21 8.20 11.99
N ALA A 36 -1.35 7.56 12.20
CA ALA A 36 -2.07 6.81 11.17
C ALA A 36 -2.45 7.66 9.95
N ASP A 37 -2.75 8.93 10.16
CA ASP A 37 -3.17 9.88 9.13
C ASP A 37 -2.01 10.74 8.57
N ASP A 38 -0.80 10.58 9.07
CA ASP A 38 0.37 11.26 8.54
C ASP A 38 0.77 10.64 7.19
N SER A 39 1.04 11.49 6.22
CA SER A 39 1.50 11.08 4.91
C SER A 39 2.50 12.08 4.36
N PHE A 40 3.61 11.56 3.86
CA PHE A 40 4.66 12.34 3.21
C PHE A 40 4.66 12.01 1.71
N GLY A 41 4.73 13.05 0.88
CA GLY A 41 4.64 12.92 -0.57
C GLY A 41 3.24 13.25 -1.09
N PHE A 42 3.09 13.21 -2.40
CA PHE A 42 1.88 13.70 -3.08
C PHE A 42 0.92 12.58 -3.46
N GLY A 43 1.39 11.65 -4.26
CA GLY A 43 0.53 10.61 -4.80
C GLY A 43 1.31 9.42 -5.32
N VAL A 44 0.55 8.43 -5.74
CA VAL A 44 1.04 7.21 -6.36
C VAL A 44 0.26 6.95 -7.64
N VAL A 45 0.95 6.38 -8.62
CA VAL A 45 0.35 5.93 -9.88
C VAL A 45 0.72 4.47 -10.07
N PHE A 46 -0.27 3.66 -10.38
CA PHE A 46 -0.09 2.25 -10.73
C PHE A 46 -0.44 2.02 -12.19
N SER A 47 0.36 1.18 -12.86
CA SER A 47 0.03 0.65 -14.17
C SER A 47 -0.98 -0.49 -14.07
N ASP A 48 -1.61 -0.86 -15.20
CA ASP A 48 -2.48 -2.04 -15.26
C ASP A 48 -1.77 -3.32 -14.82
N GLU A 49 -0.48 -3.45 -15.11
CA GLU A 49 0.33 -4.59 -14.68
C GLU A 49 0.42 -4.67 -13.16
N THR A 50 0.70 -3.55 -12.49
CA THR A 50 0.72 -3.48 -11.02
C THR A 50 -0.66 -3.79 -10.42
N LEU A 51 -1.73 -3.28 -11.04
CA LEU A 51 -3.11 -3.60 -10.62
C LEU A 51 -3.42 -5.09 -10.73
N SER A 52 -2.92 -5.75 -11.78
CA SER A 52 -3.09 -7.20 -11.96
C SER A 52 -2.42 -8.00 -10.85
N GLU A 53 -1.27 -7.54 -10.33
CA GLU A 53 -0.62 -8.15 -9.18
C GLU A 53 -1.47 -8.03 -7.91
N PHE A 54 -2.09 -6.87 -7.65
CA PHE A 54 -3.03 -6.73 -6.55
C PHE A 54 -4.22 -7.66 -6.69
N LEU A 55 -4.83 -7.73 -7.88
CA LEU A 55 -5.95 -8.62 -8.14
C LEU A 55 -5.61 -10.09 -7.89
N SER A 56 -4.42 -10.52 -8.32
CA SER A 56 -3.95 -11.90 -8.15
C SER A 56 -3.66 -12.26 -6.70
N ARG A 57 -3.08 -11.34 -5.93
CA ARG A 57 -2.56 -11.62 -4.58
C ARG A 57 -3.53 -11.27 -3.47
N ASP A 58 -4.23 -10.15 -3.59
CA ASP A 58 -5.23 -9.69 -2.64
C ASP A 58 -6.38 -8.97 -3.36
N PRO A 59 -7.39 -9.69 -3.86
CA PRO A 59 -8.53 -9.11 -4.57
C PRO A 59 -9.24 -8.01 -3.80
N GLN A 60 -9.28 -8.09 -2.47
CA GLN A 60 -9.90 -7.07 -1.63
C GLN A 60 -9.13 -5.73 -1.69
N SER A 61 -7.79 -5.76 -1.69
CA SER A 61 -6.99 -4.55 -1.94
C SER A 61 -7.23 -3.98 -3.32
N TYR A 62 -7.29 -4.83 -4.34
CA TYR A 62 -7.64 -4.42 -5.70
C TYR A 62 -8.98 -3.69 -5.76
N ASP A 63 -10.03 -4.23 -5.14
CA ASP A 63 -11.36 -3.62 -5.13
C ASP A 63 -11.35 -2.25 -4.44
N LEU A 64 -10.62 -2.10 -3.33
CA LEU A 64 -10.47 -0.82 -2.64
C LEU A 64 -9.71 0.21 -3.50
N ILE A 65 -8.65 -0.21 -4.17
CA ILE A 65 -7.90 0.64 -5.10
C ILE A 65 -8.82 1.13 -6.22
N ARG A 66 -9.53 0.21 -6.88
CA ARG A 66 -10.45 0.55 -7.97
C ARG A 66 -11.57 1.49 -7.54
N SER A 67 -12.04 1.38 -6.31
CA SER A 67 -13.12 2.23 -5.79
C SER A 67 -12.68 3.65 -5.43
N ARG A 68 -11.39 3.88 -5.18
CA ARG A 68 -10.87 5.14 -4.63
C ARG A 68 -9.89 5.86 -5.55
N PHE A 69 -9.33 5.18 -6.57
CA PHE A 69 -8.34 5.75 -7.48
C PHE A 69 -9.00 6.30 -8.74
N ALA A 70 -8.44 7.39 -9.27
CA ALA A 70 -8.75 7.84 -10.61
C ALA A 70 -8.06 6.95 -11.64
N TYR A 71 -8.78 6.57 -12.71
CA TYR A 71 -8.26 5.73 -13.78
C TYR A 71 -8.23 6.49 -15.10
N TRP A 72 -7.16 6.30 -15.89
CA TRP A 72 -7.05 6.81 -17.26
C TRP A 72 -6.25 5.83 -18.11
N ASP A 73 -6.46 5.86 -19.41
CA ASP A 73 -5.84 4.95 -20.39
C ASP A 73 -5.10 5.70 -21.53
N GLU A 74 -5.03 7.01 -21.44
CA GLU A 74 -4.32 7.85 -22.39
C GLU A 74 -3.26 8.69 -21.69
N LEU A 75 -2.11 8.85 -22.36
CA LEU A 75 -1.01 9.69 -21.90
C LEU A 75 -0.58 10.60 -23.03
N ASP A 76 -0.52 11.91 -22.78
CA ASP A 76 0.01 12.88 -23.72
C ASP A 76 1.44 13.25 -23.35
N VAL A 77 2.35 13.11 -24.30
CA VAL A 77 3.73 13.58 -24.18
C VAL A 77 3.89 14.83 -25.05
N ALA A 78 4.20 15.95 -24.43
CA ALA A 78 4.42 17.23 -25.12
C ALA A 78 5.90 17.61 -25.06
N ARG A 79 6.48 17.93 -26.23
CA ARG A 79 7.84 18.42 -26.36
C ARG A 79 7.93 19.41 -27.52
N ASP A 80 8.56 20.56 -27.29
CA ASP A 80 8.85 21.59 -28.31
C ASP A 80 7.62 22.01 -29.16
N GLY A 81 6.43 22.07 -28.50
CA GLY A 81 5.16 22.41 -29.17
C GLY A 81 4.47 21.24 -29.89
N GLU A 82 5.12 20.10 -29.97
CA GLU A 82 4.51 18.87 -30.49
C GLU A 82 3.89 18.06 -29.34
N LYS A 83 2.80 17.35 -29.66
CA LYS A 83 2.07 16.51 -28.72
C LYS A 83 1.84 15.14 -29.33
N VAL A 84 2.26 14.10 -28.62
CA VAL A 84 2.02 12.71 -29.01
C VAL A 84 1.14 12.05 -27.95
N ARG A 85 0.02 11.49 -28.39
CA ARG A 85 -0.88 10.72 -27.54
C ARG A 85 -0.52 9.24 -27.60
N ILE A 86 -0.34 8.65 -26.43
CA ILE A 86 -0.09 7.22 -26.25
C ILE A 86 -1.35 6.61 -25.65
N THR A 87 -1.84 5.54 -26.26
CA THR A 87 -3.04 4.79 -25.82
C THR A 87 -2.71 3.33 -25.59
N GLY A 88 -3.62 2.61 -24.93
CA GLY A 88 -3.49 1.17 -24.71
C GLY A 88 -2.73 0.77 -23.45
N ASN A 89 -2.28 1.73 -22.64
CA ASN A 89 -1.70 1.49 -21.32
C ASN A 89 -2.55 2.19 -20.26
N GLY A 90 -3.19 1.42 -19.40
CA GLY A 90 -3.99 1.96 -18.33
C GLY A 90 -3.15 2.35 -17.11
N PHE A 91 -3.58 3.41 -16.44
CA PHE A 91 -3.01 3.88 -15.18
C PHE A 91 -4.12 4.21 -14.20
N CYS A 92 -3.81 4.09 -12.92
CA CYS A 92 -4.65 4.65 -11.87
C CYS A 92 -3.80 5.37 -10.82
N GLY A 93 -4.37 6.37 -10.20
CA GLY A 93 -3.65 7.17 -9.22
C GLY A 93 -4.53 7.70 -8.11
N CYS A 94 -3.91 7.91 -6.95
CA CYS A 94 -4.54 8.58 -5.82
C CYS A 94 -3.47 9.28 -4.96
N SER A 95 -3.93 9.99 -3.92
CA SER A 95 -3.01 10.51 -2.92
C SER A 95 -2.35 9.36 -2.16
N ARG A 96 -1.11 9.58 -1.73
CA ARG A 96 -0.39 8.61 -0.88
C ARG A 96 -1.17 8.31 0.41
N LYS A 97 -1.82 9.32 0.98
CA LYS A 97 -2.67 9.17 2.16
C LYS A 97 -3.81 8.17 1.93
N THR A 98 -4.49 8.25 0.80
CA THR A 98 -5.57 7.32 0.44
C THR A 98 -5.03 5.89 0.34
N LEU A 99 -3.89 5.68 -0.30
CA LEU A 99 -3.26 4.36 -0.39
C LEU A 99 -2.93 3.81 1.01
N LEU A 100 -2.32 4.61 1.88
CA LEU A 100 -2.00 4.19 3.24
C LEU A 100 -3.26 3.80 4.03
N GLN A 101 -4.31 4.61 3.93
CA GLN A 101 -5.58 4.34 4.62
C GLN A 101 -6.23 3.03 4.17
N LEU A 102 -6.27 2.76 2.86
CA LEU A 102 -6.85 1.51 2.38
C LEU A 102 -6.02 0.28 2.77
N LEU A 103 -4.69 0.39 2.76
CA LEU A 103 -3.82 -0.71 3.21
C LEU A 103 -3.91 -0.93 4.73
N GLN A 104 -4.04 0.12 5.53
CA GLN A 104 -4.32 0.02 6.97
C GLN A 104 -5.66 -0.70 7.22
N GLN A 105 -6.71 -0.34 6.48
CA GLN A 105 -8.00 -1.01 6.54
C GLN A 105 -7.86 -2.50 6.25
N ARG A 106 -7.15 -2.87 5.18
CA ARG A 106 -6.91 -4.27 4.83
C ARG A 106 -6.12 -5.02 5.92
N CYS A 107 -5.11 -4.40 6.50
CA CYS A 107 -4.38 -4.98 7.63
C CYS A 107 -5.31 -5.33 8.79
N LEU A 108 -6.19 -4.41 9.17
CA LEU A 108 -7.15 -4.63 10.26
C LEU A 108 -8.15 -5.74 9.91
N GLU A 109 -8.65 -5.80 8.69
CA GLU A 109 -9.55 -6.85 8.22
C GLU A 109 -8.90 -8.24 8.29
N GLU A 110 -7.60 -8.34 8.02
CA GLU A 110 -6.85 -9.61 8.10
C GLU A 110 -6.38 -9.94 9.53
N GLY A 111 -6.56 -9.04 10.49
CA GLY A 111 -6.16 -9.27 11.88
C GLY A 111 -4.68 -8.95 12.16
N VAL A 112 -4.08 -8.05 11.40
CA VAL A 112 -2.74 -7.50 11.67
C VAL A 112 -2.86 -6.39 12.72
N ASN A 113 -1.98 -6.41 13.73
CA ASN A 113 -1.93 -5.38 14.76
C ASN A 113 -1.15 -4.16 14.25
N LEU A 114 -1.78 -2.99 14.26
CA LEU A 114 -1.15 -1.73 13.86
C LEU A 114 -0.89 -0.87 15.10
N ASN A 115 0.36 -0.42 15.26
CA ASN A 115 0.80 0.44 16.36
C ASN A 115 1.41 1.71 15.75
N PHE A 116 0.70 2.83 15.90
CA PHE A 116 1.13 4.15 15.44
C PHE A 116 1.78 4.94 16.58
N GLU A 117 2.50 6.01 16.23
CA GLU A 117 3.26 6.81 17.20
C GLU A 117 4.21 5.94 18.05
N ALA A 118 4.73 4.87 17.42
CA ALA A 118 5.55 3.84 18.03
C ALA A 118 6.91 3.77 17.33
N ASN A 119 7.83 4.65 17.74
CA ASN A 119 9.18 4.64 17.21
C ASN A 119 9.97 3.47 17.77
N VAL A 120 10.70 2.77 16.91
CA VAL A 120 11.54 1.62 17.29
C VAL A 120 13.00 2.02 17.10
N ASP A 121 13.66 2.34 18.20
CA ASP A 121 15.08 2.72 18.23
C ASP A 121 15.99 1.51 18.52
N ASP A 122 15.47 0.51 19.21
CA ASP A 122 16.20 -0.68 19.63
C ASP A 122 15.36 -1.95 19.43
N LEU A 123 15.96 -2.94 18.78
CA LEU A 123 15.32 -4.23 18.52
C LEU A 123 15.24 -5.12 19.77
N SER A 124 15.99 -4.83 20.81
CA SER A 124 16.00 -5.62 22.06
C SER A 124 14.62 -5.69 22.72
N GLN A 125 13.76 -4.68 22.50
CA GLN A 125 12.38 -4.68 23.01
C GLN A 125 11.51 -5.82 22.44
N PHE A 126 11.94 -6.47 21.36
CA PHE A 126 11.27 -7.60 20.75
C PHE A 126 11.98 -8.95 20.99
N ALA A 127 13.09 -8.93 21.72
CA ALA A 127 13.79 -10.15 22.09
C ALA A 127 12.99 -10.88 23.19
N ASP A 128 12.66 -12.10 22.93
CA ASP A 128 12.03 -12.99 23.92
C ASP A 128 13.09 -13.76 24.74
#